data_84060d29a828de68c55fafac2fafec0e
#
_entry.id   84060d29a828de68c55fafac2fafec0e
#
_cell.length_a   1.000
_cell.length_b   1.000
_cell.length_c   1.000
_cell.angle_alpha   90.00
_cell.angle_beta   90.00
_cell.angle_gamma   90.00
#
_symmetry.space_group_name_H-M   'P 1'
#
loop_
_entity.id
_entity.type
_entity.pdbx_description
1 polymer ?
#
loop_
_entity_poly.entity_id
_entity_poly.type
_entity_poly.pdbx_seq_one_letter_code
_entity_poly.pdbx_strand_id
1 'polypeptide(L)'
;MSDQPNEYPEHIARAIELYRSGTKLEHITRSTGITNQLLYEWLDKTGVPRRRPNNRRKSSRLRQTVLEEFFKSGMTRAQGVQWAHTRYGLSRRTFYMWTAQAFSPLIERPFSPFKALIFPRMENAPHLALLDRHLESVHTFTTSGGKQGIGCLIVSMPPRHAKSLTISRLFPAWHMGRAPDQRVILASYAANLALKHSRLIRNTMRSPMYQTWSNGVRPAASHEGSASVESWDLMLHNALTGGGLDAVGVGGGITGKGAHLIIIDDPVKSRQEAESEHMRERVWDWFLNDLWTRREPGAAVVVVMTRWHVDDLVGRLLREMPGVWTNLSLPAFAVADDPLGREPGAALWEARFPREALDSIRQTIGAYAFAGLYQQNPIPAEGNFFDVEKLHVIDSLPVSDPVIARARFWDLGMSERADADYSAGVLMGRTQAERYVILDVIRVQRRTSAMAALVIETGLTDGADVMIGIENAAGGRFVVEEALAALVHHSVQRIDVSGKKIVRAMPFASRVNESRIAIMDCPLARTLKEEMRLFPTGSHDDLVDAASGAFQMLNEQAGLLVDWANVL
;
A
#
# COMPACT_ATOMS: atom_id res chain seq x y z
N MET A 1 -28.78 -76.99 -24.66
CA MET A 1 -30.14 -76.77 -25.21
C MET A 1 -30.18 -75.32 -25.58
N SER A 2 -30.23 -74.89 -26.71
CA SER A 2 -30.38 -75.11 -28.12
C SER A 2 -30.00 -73.80 -28.79
N ASP A 3 -28.91 -73.82 -29.54
CA ASP A 3 -28.56 -72.77 -30.51
C ASP A 3 -29.67 -72.77 -31.57
N GLN A 4 -30.47 -71.69 -31.63
CA GLN A 4 -31.19 -71.33 -32.83
C GLN A 4 -30.51 -70.14 -33.45
N PRO A 5 -30.14 -70.17 -34.72
CA PRO A 5 -29.60 -69.00 -35.42
C PRO A 5 -30.76 -68.01 -35.60
N ASN A 6 -30.67 -66.85 -34.94
CA ASN A 6 -31.52 -65.69 -35.19
C ASN A 6 -31.21 -65.20 -36.63
N GLU A 7 -32.02 -65.58 -37.62
CA GLU A 7 -32.00 -65.02 -38.97
C GLU A 7 -32.52 -63.61 -38.95
N TYR A 8 -31.60 -62.70 -38.70
CA TYR A 8 -31.83 -61.26 -38.97
C TYR A 8 -31.55 -61.00 -40.48
N PRO A 9 -32.33 -60.17 -41.14
CA PRO A 9 -31.95 -59.68 -42.46
C PRO A 9 -30.49 -59.15 -42.46
N GLU A 10 -29.73 -59.57 -43.45
CA GLU A 10 -28.28 -59.35 -43.52
C GLU A 10 -27.87 -57.88 -43.28
N HIS A 11 -28.65 -56.92 -43.79
CA HIS A 11 -28.47 -55.50 -43.60
C HIS A 11 -28.66 -55.02 -42.15
N ILE A 12 -29.53 -55.69 -41.36
CA ILE A 12 -29.80 -55.45 -39.95
C ILE A 12 -28.64 -56.01 -39.11
N ALA A 13 -28.20 -57.24 -39.40
CA ALA A 13 -27.03 -57.82 -38.74
C ALA A 13 -25.79 -56.93 -38.91
N ARG A 14 -25.55 -56.45 -40.13
CA ARG A 14 -24.45 -55.53 -40.43
C ARG A 14 -24.59 -54.17 -39.71
N ALA A 15 -25.79 -53.65 -39.57
CA ALA A 15 -26.04 -52.41 -38.86
C ALA A 15 -25.76 -52.55 -37.34
N ILE A 16 -26.14 -53.67 -36.74
CA ILE A 16 -25.86 -53.99 -35.33
C ILE A 16 -24.35 -54.17 -35.10
N GLU A 17 -23.65 -54.81 -36.01
CA GLU A 17 -22.21 -54.98 -35.96
C GLU A 17 -21.48 -53.63 -36.06
N LEU A 18 -21.83 -52.80 -37.03
CA LEU A 18 -21.32 -51.41 -37.17
C LEU A 18 -21.64 -50.55 -35.95
N TYR A 19 -22.83 -50.78 -35.35
CA TYR A 19 -23.18 -50.12 -34.10
C TYR A 19 -22.28 -50.60 -32.94
N ARG A 20 -22.04 -51.90 -32.81
CA ARG A 20 -21.11 -52.45 -31.78
C ARG A 20 -19.67 -51.98 -31.97
N SER A 21 -19.21 -51.84 -33.20
CA SER A 21 -17.85 -51.36 -33.52
C SER A 21 -17.62 -49.87 -33.27
N GLY A 22 -18.65 -49.13 -32.89
CA GLY A 22 -18.47 -47.69 -32.59
C GLY A 22 -18.76 -46.75 -33.76
N THR A 23 -19.20 -47.26 -34.91
CA THR A 23 -19.50 -46.44 -36.11
C THR A 23 -20.60 -45.40 -35.83
N LYS A 24 -20.50 -44.20 -36.41
CA LYS A 24 -21.51 -43.13 -36.24
C LYS A 24 -22.84 -43.52 -36.86
N LEU A 25 -23.97 -43.21 -36.20
CA LEU A 25 -25.32 -43.52 -36.66
C LEU A 25 -25.60 -43.07 -38.09
N GLU A 26 -25.19 -41.88 -38.49
CA GLU A 26 -25.33 -41.34 -39.84
C GLU A 26 -24.62 -42.22 -40.90
N HIS A 27 -23.51 -42.84 -40.53
CA HIS A 27 -22.77 -43.72 -41.43
C HIS A 27 -23.44 -45.11 -41.50
N ILE A 28 -23.96 -45.60 -40.38
CA ILE A 28 -24.72 -46.87 -40.33
C ILE A 28 -25.99 -46.76 -41.19
N THR A 29 -26.78 -45.69 -41.01
CA THR A 29 -28.02 -45.49 -41.80
C THR A 29 -27.73 -45.33 -43.28
N ARG A 30 -26.63 -44.61 -43.65
CA ARG A 30 -26.23 -44.43 -45.04
C ARG A 30 -25.72 -45.71 -45.69
N SER A 31 -24.99 -46.54 -44.96
CA SER A 31 -24.37 -47.77 -45.50
C SER A 31 -25.29 -48.98 -45.50
N THR A 32 -26.31 -49.03 -44.62
CA THR A 32 -27.20 -50.15 -44.47
C THR A 32 -28.65 -49.87 -44.93
N GLY A 33 -28.97 -48.60 -45.20
CA GLY A 33 -30.30 -48.16 -45.64
C GLY A 33 -31.37 -48.19 -44.55
N ILE A 34 -31.02 -48.52 -43.29
CA ILE A 34 -32.00 -48.58 -42.19
C ILE A 34 -32.10 -47.25 -41.46
N THR A 35 -33.30 -46.92 -40.99
CA THR A 35 -33.52 -45.72 -40.19
C THR A 35 -33.02 -45.92 -38.76
N ASN A 36 -32.67 -44.81 -38.09
CA ASN A 36 -32.30 -44.84 -36.67
C ASN A 36 -33.36 -45.49 -35.78
N GLN A 37 -34.62 -45.26 -36.10
CA GLN A 37 -35.74 -45.87 -35.35
C GLN A 37 -35.71 -47.36 -35.45
N LEU A 38 -35.62 -47.91 -36.67
CA LEU A 38 -35.54 -49.34 -36.92
C LEU A 38 -34.31 -49.99 -36.30
N LEU A 39 -33.14 -49.28 -36.35
CA LEU A 39 -31.94 -49.76 -35.67
C LEU A 39 -32.14 -49.85 -34.16
N TYR A 40 -32.76 -48.85 -33.53
CA TYR A 40 -33.00 -48.88 -32.08
C TYR A 40 -34.01 -49.95 -31.67
N GLU A 41 -35.06 -50.21 -32.46
CA GLU A 41 -36.02 -51.31 -32.22
C GLU A 41 -35.34 -52.68 -32.27
N TRP A 42 -34.39 -52.88 -33.19
CA TRP A 42 -33.64 -54.13 -33.28
C TRP A 42 -32.58 -54.27 -32.20
N LEU A 43 -31.90 -53.12 -31.77
CA LEU A 43 -31.01 -53.15 -30.64
C LEU A 43 -31.71 -53.56 -29.34
N ASP A 44 -32.94 -53.11 -29.15
CA ASP A 44 -33.75 -53.50 -28.00
C ASP A 44 -34.18 -54.98 -28.07
N LYS A 45 -34.58 -55.51 -29.27
CA LYS A 45 -34.89 -56.89 -29.50
C LYS A 45 -33.71 -57.83 -29.31
N THR A 46 -32.53 -57.40 -29.63
CA THR A 46 -31.29 -58.20 -29.55
C THR A 46 -30.52 -58.02 -28.24
N GLY A 47 -31.08 -57.25 -27.29
CA GLY A 47 -30.42 -56.96 -26.00
C GLY A 47 -29.13 -56.17 -26.08
N VAL A 48 -28.84 -55.55 -27.24
CA VAL A 48 -27.66 -54.72 -27.40
C VAL A 48 -27.88 -53.36 -26.75
N PRO A 49 -27.11 -53.00 -25.73
CA PRO A 49 -27.35 -51.75 -25.01
C PRO A 49 -27.16 -50.54 -25.93
N ARG A 50 -28.13 -49.62 -25.89
CA ARG A 50 -28.06 -48.36 -26.63
C ARG A 50 -26.83 -47.55 -26.15
N ARG A 51 -26.00 -47.09 -27.06
CA ARG A 51 -24.92 -46.17 -26.74
C ARG A 51 -25.50 -44.90 -26.12
N ARG A 52 -25.06 -44.53 -24.94
CA ARG A 52 -25.39 -43.22 -24.38
C ARG A 52 -24.88 -42.15 -25.36
N PRO A 53 -25.70 -41.21 -25.79
CA PRO A 53 -25.25 -40.14 -26.70
C PRO A 53 -24.05 -39.46 -26.07
N ASN A 54 -22.99 -39.21 -26.88
CA ASN A 54 -21.79 -38.56 -26.42
C ASN A 54 -22.08 -37.05 -26.27
N ASN A 55 -22.96 -36.71 -25.32
CA ASN A 55 -23.55 -35.40 -25.10
C ASN A 55 -22.63 -34.47 -24.27
N ARG A 56 -21.42 -34.91 -23.89
CA ARG A 56 -20.58 -34.08 -23.04
C ARG A 56 -20.20 -32.73 -23.68
N ARG A 57 -19.92 -32.68 -24.99
CA ARG A 57 -19.59 -31.40 -25.68
C ARG A 57 -20.80 -30.54 -26.00
N LYS A 58 -21.93 -31.15 -26.41
CA LYS A 58 -23.21 -30.43 -26.62
C LYS A 58 -23.79 -29.92 -25.30
N SER A 59 -23.75 -30.74 -24.23
CA SER A 59 -24.22 -30.32 -22.92
C SER A 59 -23.37 -29.24 -22.27
N SER A 60 -22.06 -29.21 -22.50
CA SER A 60 -21.17 -28.15 -21.94
C SER A 60 -21.40 -26.80 -22.64
N ARG A 61 -21.55 -26.77 -23.97
CA ARG A 61 -21.89 -25.57 -24.72
C ARG A 61 -23.29 -25.04 -24.36
N LEU A 62 -24.28 -25.93 -24.36
CA LEU A 62 -25.64 -25.57 -23.96
C LEU A 62 -25.69 -25.05 -22.53
N ARG A 63 -25.00 -25.71 -21.61
CA ARG A 63 -24.89 -25.26 -20.22
C ARG A 63 -24.28 -23.86 -20.12
N GLN A 64 -23.20 -23.61 -20.85
CA GLN A 64 -22.54 -22.29 -20.86
C GLN A 64 -23.48 -21.22 -21.41
N THR A 65 -24.15 -21.48 -22.54
CA THR A 65 -25.11 -20.54 -23.14
C THR A 65 -26.28 -20.24 -22.21
N VAL A 66 -26.85 -21.27 -21.59
CA VAL A 66 -27.97 -21.10 -20.65
C VAL A 66 -27.58 -20.31 -19.42
N LEU A 67 -26.38 -20.55 -18.87
CA LEU A 67 -25.88 -19.81 -17.72
C LEU A 67 -25.56 -18.35 -18.08
N GLU A 68 -24.92 -18.11 -19.23
CA GLU A 68 -24.64 -16.76 -19.71
C GLU A 68 -25.91 -15.94 -19.96
N GLU A 69 -26.91 -16.50 -20.64
CA GLU A 69 -28.19 -15.82 -20.88
C GLU A 69 -29.00 -15.62 -19.59
N PHE A 70 -29.01 -16.62 -18.71
CA PHE A 70 -29.66 -16.51 -17.41
C PHE A 70 -29.06 -15.39 -16.55
N PHE A 71 -27.74 -15.33 -16.47
CA PHE A 71 -27.05 -14.29 -15.70
C PHE A 71 -27.20 -12.90 -16.33
N LYS A 72 -27.27 -12.80 -17.65
CA LYS A 72 -27.53 -11.51 -18.33
C LYS A 72 -28.97 -11.02 -18.16
N SER A 73 -29.91 -11.91 -17.94
CA SER A 73 -31.35 -11.58 -17.89
C SER A 73 -31.80 -10.95 -16.57
N GLY A 74 -31.02 -11.06 -15.49
CA GLY A 74 -31.43 -10.60 -14.13
C GLY A 74 -32.61 -11.36 -13.51
N MET A 75 -33.02 -12.49 -14.09
CA MET A 75 -34.12 -13.30 -13.59
C MET A 75 -33.81 -13.94 -12.24
N THR A 76 -34.80 -14.05 -11.36
CA THR A 76 -34.70 -14.90 -10.18
C THR A 76 -34.57 -16.39 -10.60
N ARG A 77 -34.05 -17.24 -9.70
CA ARG A 77 -33.95 -18.68 -9.99
C ARG A 77 -35.30 -19.31 -10.34
N ALA A 78 -36.38 -18.86 -9.70
CA ALA A 78 -37.73 -19.37 -9.98
C ALA A 78 -38.19 -19.00 -11.40
N GLN A 79 -37.98 -17.76 -11.82
CA GLN A 79 -38.24 -17.29 -13.19
C GLN A 79 -37.35 -18.00 -14.21
N GLY A 80 -36.08 -18.20 -13.88
CA GLY A 80 -35.10 -18.89 -14.71
C GLY A 80 -35.47 -20.35 -14.98
N VAL A 81 -36.14 -21.05 -14.06
CA VAL A 81 -36.65 -22.42 -14.28
C VAL A 81 -37.65 -22.46 -15.42
N GLN A 82 -38.67 -21.58 -15.36
CA GLN A 82 -39.70 -21.49 -16.38
C GLN A 82 -39.10 -21.12 -17.74
N TRP A 83 -38.23 -20.08 -17.75
CA TRP A 83 -37.51 -19.63 -18.94
C TRP A 83 -36.64 -20.73 -19.56
N ALA A 84 -35.81 -21.42 -18.76
CA ALA A 84 -34.96 -22.49 -19.25
C ALA A 84 -35.72 -23.71 -19.75
N HIS A 85 -36.86 -24.01 -19.13
CA HIS A 85 -37.74 -25.05 -19.59
C HIS A 85 -38.37 -24.71 -20.96
N THR A 86 -38.93 -23.50 -21.09
CA THR A 86 -39.58 -23.03 -22.32
C THR A 86 -38.59 -22.88 -23.48
N ARG A 87 -37.41 -22.34 -23.21
CA ARG A 87 -36.45 -22.00 -24.28
C ARG A 87 -35.49 -23.15 -24.64
N TYR A 88 -35.13 -23.99 -23.68
CA TYR A 88 -34.12 -25.05 -23.86
C TYR A 88 -34.59 -26.47 -23.51
N GLY A 89 -35.83 -26.64 -23.10
CA GLY A 89 -36.37 -27.92 -22.70
C GLY A 89 -35.74 -28.51 -21.43
N LEU A 90 -35.10 -27.66 -20.61
CA LEU A 90 -34.39 -28.12 -19.41
C LEU A 90 -35.37 -28.45 -18.28
N SER A 91 -35.14 -29.58 -17.62
CA SER A 91 -35.90 -29.92 -16.41
C SER A 91 -35.52 -28.97 -15.26
N ARG A 92 -36.45 -28.72 -14.33
CA ARG A 92 -36.20 -27.97 -13.09
C ARG A 92 -34.96 -28.50 -12.36
N ARG A 93 -34.82 -29.84 -12.26
CA ARG A 93 -33.66 -30.48 -11.63
C ARG A 93 -32.35 -30.15 -12.36
N THR A 94 -32.34 -30.22 -13.70
CA THR A 94 -31.15 -29.92 -14.52
C THR A 94 -30.75 -28.44 -14.39
N PHE A 95 -31.70 -27.52 -14.45
CA PHE A 95 -31.46 -26.11 -14.30
C PHE A 95 -30.92 -25.77 -12.91
N TYR A 96 -31.55 -26.28 -11.84
CA TYR A 96 -31.03 -26.10 -10.49
C TYR A 96 -29.66 -26.74 -10.28
N MET A 97 -29.40 -27.90 -10.86
CA MET A 97 -28.07 -28.52 -10.79
C MET A 97 -27.01 -27.69 -11.52
N TRP A 98 -27.32 -27.16 -12.70
CA TRP A 98 -26.38 -26.30 -13.46
C TRP A 98 -26.14 -24.98 -12.76
N THR A 99 -27.17 -24.31 -12.27
CA THR A 99 -27.03 -23.08 -11.48
C THR A 99 -26.36 -23.37 -10.14
N ALA A 100 -26.71 -24.41 -9.40
CA ALA A 100 -26.03 -24.78 -8.17
C ALA A 100 -24.53 -25.08 -8.40
N GLN A 101 -24.17 -25.78 -9.46
CA GLN A 101 -22.77 -26.01 -9.84
C GLN A 101 -22.06 -24.74 -10.34
N ALA A 102 -22.77 -23.77 -10.91
CA ALA A 102 -22.25 -22.45 -11.24
C ALA A 102 -22.13 -21.56 -10.00
N PHE A 103 -22.95 -21.80 -8.97
CA PHE A 103 -22.95 -21.11 -7.68
C PHE A 103 -22.07 -21.80 -6.62
N SER A 104 -21.86 -23.11 -6.70
CA SER A 104 -20.98 -23.84 -5.77
C SER A 104 -19.53 -23.35 -5.75
N PRO A 105 -18.94 -22.87 -6.85
CA PRO A 105 -17.62 -22.23 -6.80
C PRO A 105 -17.61 -20.86 -6.12
N LEU A 106 -18.76 -20.26 -5.76
CA LEU A 106 -18.80 -18.98 -5.05
C LEU A 106 -18.38 -19.09 -3.59
N ILE A 107 -18.52 -20.27 -2.99
CA ILE A 107 -18.12 -20.51 -1.60
C ILE A 107 -16.60 -20.67 -1.48
N GLU A 108 -15.90 -21.07 -2.56
CA GLU A 108 -14.46 -21.37 -2.55
C GLU A 108 -13.63 -20.53 -3.53
N ARG A 109 -14.03 -19.29 -3.87
CA ARG A 109 -13.21 -18.45 -4.73
C ARG A 109 -12.16 -17.72 -3.90
N PRO A 110 -10.89 -18.16 -3.92
CA PRO A 110 -9.83 -17.50 -3.19
C PRO A 110 -9.66 -16.05 -3.66
N PHE A 111 -9.07 -15.22 -2.81
CA PHE A 111 -8.90 -13.80 -3.10
C PHE A 111 -7.91 -13.56 -4.26
N SER A 112 -6.86 -14.38 -4.38
CA SER A 112 -5.85 -14.24 -5.44
C SER A 112 -6.43 -14.38 -6.87
N PRO A 113 -7.27 -15.38 -7.22
CA PRO A 113 -7.95 -15.43 -8.52
C PRO A 113 -8.89 -14.25 -8.78
N PHE A 114 -9.56 -13.74 -7.76
CA PHE A 114 -10.37 -12.53 -7.89
C PHE A 114 -9.52 -11.32 -8.25
N LYS A 115 -8.37 -11.13 -7.60
CA LYS A 115 -7.44 -10.05 -7.94
C LYS A 115 -7.00 -10.11 -9.39
N ALA A 116 -6.60 -11.30 -9.87
CA ALA A 116 -6.20 -11.52 -11.25
C ALA A 116 -7.34 -11.24 -12.25
N LEU A 117 -8.57 -11.56 -11.88
CA LEU A 117 -9.77 -11.26 -12.70
C LEU A 117 -10.01 -9.75 -12.82
N ILE A 118 -10.00 -9.03 -11.68
CA ILE A 118 -10.34 -7.60 -11.64
C ILE A 118 -9.17 -6.72 -12.07
N PHE A 119 -7.95 -7.13 -11.78
CA PHE A 119 -6.74 -6.38 -12.09
C PHE A 119 -5.67 -7.26 -12.75
N PRO A 120 -5.85 -7.65 -14.03
CA PRO A 120 -5.00 -8.63 -14.72
C PRO A 120 -3.51 -8.25 -14.84
N ARG A 121 -3.20 -6.96 -14.69
CA ARG A 121 -1.82 -6.44 -14.74
C ARG A 121 -1.09 -6.54 -13.39
N MET A 122 -1.75 -7.05 -12.34
CA MET A 122 -1.15 -7.19 -11.03
C MET A 122 -0.23 -8.42 -11.01
N GLU A 123 1.05 -8.20 -10.80
CA GLU A 123 2.00 -9.29 -10.59
C GLU A 123 1.69 -10.00 -9.27
N ASN A 124 1.77 -11.32 -9.29
CA ASN A 124 1.56 -12.13 -8.10
C ASN A 124 2.88 -12.35 -7.35
N ALA A 125 3.36 -11.32 -6.67
CA ALA A 125 4.58 -11.39 -5.87
C ALA A 125 4.36 -12.21 -4.58
N PRO A 126 5.39 -12.89 -4.03
CA PRO A 126 5.27 -13.75 -2.84
C PRO A 126 4.66 -13.05 -1.63
N HIS A 127 5.00 -11.78 -1.38
CA HIS A 127 4.43 -11.00 -0.29
C HIS A 127 2.93 -10.73 -0.45
N LEU A 128 2.45 -10.60 -1.69
CA LEU A 128 1.02 -10.45 -1.97
C LEU A 128 0.27 -11.76 -1.78
N ALA A 129 0.88 -12.90 -2.11
CA ALA A 129 0.28 -14.20 -1.83
C ALA A 129 0.20 -14.50 -0.33
N LEU A 130 1.20 -14.07 0.46
CA LEU A 130 1.14 -14.16 1.91
C LEU A 130 0.04 -13.25 2.49
N LEU A 131 -0.04 -12.02 2.00
CA LEU A 131 -1.08 -11.07 2.38
C LEU A 131 -2.49 -11.59 2.06
N ASP A 132 -2.68 -12.22 0.90
CA ASP A 132 -3.97 -12.81 0.51
C ASP A 132 -4.45 -13.84 1.53
N ARG A 133 -3.58 -14.74 1.98
CA ARG A 133 -3.93 -15.75 3.01
C ARG A 133 -4.37 -15.12 4.33
N HIS A 134 -3.70 -14.03 4.76
CA HIS A 134 -4.11 -13.32 5.97
C HIS A 134 -5.47 -12.64 5.80
N LEU A 135 -5.72 -12.02 4.65
CA LEU A 135 -7.01 -11.37 4.35
C LEU A 135 -8.15 -12.38 4.20
N GLU A 136 -7.91 -13.54 3.61
CA GLU A 136 -8.88 -14.65 3.57
C GLU A 136 -9.19 -15.15 4.99
N SER A 137 -8.20 -15.20 5.88
CA SER A 137 -8.40 -15.54 7.29
C SER A 137 -9.21 -14.46 8.04
N VAL A 138 -9.03 -13.18 7.71
CA VAL A 138 -9.88 -12.08 8.21
C VAL A 138 -11.33 -12.25 7.75
N HIS A 139 -11.56 -12.57 6.48
CA HIS A 139 -12.90 -12.86 5.96
C HIS A 139 -13.53 -14.06 6.67
N THR A 140 -12.78 -15.12 6.91
CA THR A 140 -13.24 -16.30 7.64
C THR A 140 -13.67 -15.93 9.06
N PHE A 141 -12.94 -15.04 9.73
CA PHE A 141 -13.28 -14.58 11.08
C PHE A 141 -14.66 -13.91 11.09
N THR A 142 -14.91 -12.95 10.20
CA THR A 142 -16.20 -12.24 10.16
C THR A 142 -17.36 -13.16 9.78
N THR A 143 -17.15 -14.06 8.82
CA THR A 143 -18.21 -14.97 8.33
C THR A 143 -18.48 -16.15 9.27
N SER A 144 -17.54 -16.50 10.15
CA SER A 144 -17.73 -17.49 11.21
C SER A 144 -18.33 -16.91 12.51
N GLY A 145 -18.63 -15.59 12.53
CA GLY A 145 -19.09 -14.90 13.74
C GLY A 145 -18.00 -14.83 14.82
N GLY A 146 -16.74 -14.65 14.42
CA GLY A 146 -15.60 -14.50 15.32
C GLY A 146 -14.99 -15.81 15.86
N LYS A 147 -15.38 -16.95 15.32
CA LYS A 147 -14.95 -18.26 15.85
C LYS A 147 -13.66 -18.79 15.23
N GLN A 148 -13.36 -18.43 13.98
CA GLN A 148 -12.21 -18.93 13.24
C GLN A 148 -11.58 -17.81 12.43
N GLY A 149 -10.24 -17.80 12.33
CA GLY A 149 -9.51 -16.84 11.53
C GLY A 149 -8.88 -15.69 12.34
N ILE A 150 -8.57 -14.58 11.67
CA ILE A 150 -7.87 -13.44 12.24
C ILE A 150 -8.87 -12.29 12.50
N GLY A 151 -9.09 -11.95 13.77
CA GLY A 151 -9.97 -10.85 14.17
C GLY A 151 -9.32 -9.47 14.09
N CYS A 152 -8.03 -9.39 14.36
CA CYS A 152 -7.27 -8.13 14.35
C CYS A 152 -5.97 -8.33 13.59
N LEU A 153 -5.79 -7.63 12.47
CA LEU A 153 -4.62 -7.74 11.60
C LEU A 153 -3.94 -6.38 11.43
N ILE A 154 -2.65 -6.34 11.72
CA ILE A 154 -1.76 -5.23 11.35
C ILE A 154 -0.95 -5.65 10.12
N VAL A 155 -0.87 -4.78 9.12
CA VAL A 155 -0.03 -4.95 7.94
C VAL A 155 0.87 -3.73 7.77
N SER A 156 2.16 -3.92 7.96
CA SER A 156 3.17 -2.89 7.73
C SER A 156 4.02 -3.26 6.52
N MET A 157 4.02 -2.41 5.49
CA MET A 157 4.71 -2.65 4.22
C MET A 157 5.27 -1.36 3.64
N PRO A 158 6.37 -1.43 2.85
CA PRO A 158 6.94 -0.27 2.20
C PRO A 158 5.96 0.44 1.25
N PRO A 159 6.18 1.72 0.94
CA PRO A 159 5.46 2.44 -0.10
C PRO A 159 5.54 1.70 -1.46
N ARG A 160 4.49 1.83 -2.28
CA ARG A 160 4.44 1.28 -3.65
C ARG A 160 4.50 -0.25 -3.78
N HIS A 161 4.38 -1.01 -2.69
CA HIS A 161 4.31 -2.48 -2.68
C HIS A 161 2.87 -3.02 -2.72
N ALA A 162 1.94 -2.27 -3.32
CA ALA A 162 0.54 -2.63 -3.56
C ALA A 162 -0.34 -2.83 -2.33
N LYS A 163 0.05 -2.32 -1.12
CA LYS A 163 -0.72 -2.47 0.12
C LYS A 163 -2.16 -1.96 0.00
N SER A 164 -2.36 -0.66 -0.31
CA SER A 164 -3.69 -0.05 -0.41
C SER A 164 -4.51 -0.58 -1.58
N LEU A 165 -3.86 -0.96 -2.71
CA LEU A 165 -4.56 -1.61 -3.82
C LEU A 165 -5.17 -2.95 -3.38
N THR A 166 -4.40 -3.76 -2.66
CA THR A 166 -4.85 -5.08 -2.19
C THR A 166 -5.85 -4.96 -1.05
N ILE A 167 -5.51 -4.23 0.03
CA ILE A 167 -6.26 -4.22 1.29
C ILE A 167 -7.45 -3.25 1.24
N SER A 168 -7.25 -2.03 0.69
CA SER A 168 -8.25 -0.96 0.80
C SER A 168 -9.14 -0.84 -0.44
N ARG A 169 -8.88 -1.62 -1.50
CA ARG A 169 -9.66 -1.58 -2.74
C ARG A 169 -10.17 -2.94 -3.18
N LEU A 170 -9.28 -3.93 -3.38
CA LEU A 170 -9.67 -5.24 -3.90
C LEU A 170 -10.30 -6.13 -2.82
N PHE A 171 -9.73 -6.13 -1.61
CA PHE A 171 -10.24 -6.95 -0.52
C PHE A 171 -11.68 -6.56 -0.08
N PRO A 172 -12.05 -5.30 0.14
CA PRO A 172 -13.44 -4.95 0.46
C PRO A 172 -14.43 -5.35 -0.64
N ALA A 173 -14.06 -5.18 -1.91
CA ALA A 173 -14.91 -5.61 -3.02
C ALA A 173 -15.11 -7.13 -3.02
N TRP A 174 -14.04 -7.89 -2.81
CA TRP A 174 -14.10 -9.35 -2.71
C TRP A 174 -14.91 -9.81 -1.50
N HIS A 175 -14.66 -9.21 -0.33
CA HIS A 175 -15.33 -9.51 0.92
C HIS A 175 -16.84 -9.30 0.82
N MET A 176 -17.27 -8.12 0.37
CA MET A 176 -18.68 -7.76 0.21
C MET A 176 -19.39 -8.59 -0.87
N GLY A 177 -18.69 -9.05 -1.88
CA GLY A 177 -19.25 -9.96 -2.88
C GLY A 177 -19.55 -11.36 -2.33
N ARG A 178 -18.87 -11.76 -1.25
CA ARG A 178 -19.03 -13.06 -0.58
C ARG A 178 -19.91 -13.00 0.67
N ALA A 179 -19.90 -11.86 1.35
CA ALA A 179 -20.71 -11.58 2.54
C ALA A 179 -21.47 -10.25 2.32
N PRO A 180 -22.49 -10.26 1.45
CA PRO A 180 -23.17 -9.02 1.05
C PRO A 180 -24.03 -8.39 2.15
N ASP A 181 -24.31 -9.10 3.22
CA ASP A 181 -24.99 -8.63 4.43
C ASP A 181 -24.07 -7.90 5.41
N GLN A 182 -22.76 -7.94 5.20
CA GLN A 182 -21.80 -7.31 6.09
C GLN A 182 -21.49 -5.85 5.70
N ARG A 183 -21.38 -4.99 6.70
CA ARG A 183 -20.95 -3.60 6.53
C ARG A 183 -19.47 -3.44 6.73
N VAL A 184 -18.87 -2.59 5.90
CA VAL A 184 -17.44 -2.26 5.95
C VAL A 184 -17.28 -0.78 6.30
N ILE A 185 -16.45 -0.45 7.28
CA ILE A 185 -15.93 0.90 7.48
C ILE A 185 -14.54 0.98 6.89
N LEU A 186 -14.31 1.95 5.99
CA LEU A 186 -13.02 2.25 5.40
C LEU A 186 -12.54 3.63 5.86
N ALA A 187 -11.47 3.67 6.62
CA ALA A 187 -10.91 4.87 7.20
C ALA A 187 -9.53 5.19 6.64
N SER A 188 -9.17 6.47 6.50
CA SER A 188 -7.84 6.95 6.11
C SER A 188 -7.52 8.28 6.81
N TYR A 189 -6.26 8.75 6.73
CA TYR A 189 -5.86 10.03 7.36
C TYR A 189 -6.75 11.22 6.93
N ALA A 190 -7.31 11.20 5.73
CA ALA A 190 -8.20 12.23 5.22
C ALA A 190 -9.43 11.62 4.55
N ALA A 191 -10.59 12.27 4.73
CA ALA A 191 -11.85 11.86 4.11
C ALA A 191 -11.72 11.68 2.59
N ASN A 192 -11.04 12.61 1.89
CA ASN A 192 -10.85 12.55 0.45
C ASN A 192 -10.17 11.26 -0.04
N LEU A 193 -9.23 10.71 0.73
CA LEU A 193 -8.56 9.45 0.39
C LEU A 193 -9.51 8.27 0.59
N ALA A 194 -10.21 8.21 1.71
CA ALA A 194 -11.23 7.19 1.97
C ALA A 194 -12.34 7.21 0.90
N LEU A 195 -12.81 8.40 0.51
CA LEU A 195 -13.79 8.59 -0.57
C LEU A 195 -13.27 8.14 -1.93
N LYS A 196 -11.99 8.39 -2.22
CA LYS A 196 -11.34 7.89 -3.44
C LYS A 196 -11.35 6.36 -3.48
N HIS A 197 -10.99 5.69 -2.40
CA HIS A 197 -11.04 4.23 -2.31
C HIS A 197 -12.47 3.70 -2.42
N SER A 198 -13.43 4.28 -1.69
CA SER A 198 -14.86 3.94 -1.78
C SER A 198 -15.38 4.03 -3.21
N ARG A 199 -15.08 5.12 -3.93
CA ARG A 199 -15.47 5.30 -5.34
C ARG A 199 -14.89 4.18 -6.23
N LEU A 200 -13.63 3.82 -6.02
CA LEU A 200 -12.96 2.78 -6.80
C LEU A 200 -13.53 1.39 -6.51
N ILE A 201 -13.83 1.07 -5.24
CA ILE A 201 -14.52 -0.17 -4.85
C ILE A 201 -15.90 -0.23 -5.53
N ARG A 202 -16.68 0.83 -5.41
CA ARG A 202 -18.02 0.93 -5.99
C ARG A 202 -18.01 0.76 -7.51
N ASN A 203 -17.03 1.37 -8.21
CA ASN A 203 -16.87 1.22 -9.65
C ASN A 203 -16.47 -0.22 -10.03
N THR A 204 -15.60 -0.86 -9.26
CA THR A 204 -15.25 -2.27 -9.44
C THR A 204 -16.51 -3.14 -9.32
N MET A 205 -17.31 -2.95 -8.27
CA MET A 205 -18.53 -3.73 -8.02
C MET A 205 -19.65 -3.48 -9.05
N ARG A 206 -19.63 -2.34 -9.74
CA ARG A 206 -20.55 -2.04 -10.86
C ARG A 206 -20.12 -2.65 -12.18
N SER A 207 -18.90 -3.14 -12.30
CA SER A 207 -18.41 -3.69 -13.56
C SER A 207 -19.15 -5.01 -13.91
N PRO A 208 -19.44 -5.28 -15.20
CA PRO A 208 -20.08 -6.53 -15.61
C PRO A 208 -19.30 -7.77 -15.17
N MET A 209 -17.98 -7.70 -15.19
CA MET A 209 -17.09 -8.79 -14.76
C MET A 209 -17.27 -9.11 -13.28
N TYR A 210 -17.31 -8.09 -12.42
CA TYR A 210 -17.57 -8.27 -10.99
C TYR A 210 -18.97 -8.83 -10.74
N GLN A 211 -19.99 -8.32 -11.42
CA GLN A 211 -21.37 -8.76 -11.24
C GLN A 211 -21.56 -10.23 -11.62
N THR A 212 -20.91 -10.66 -12.69
CA THR A 212 -20.86 -12.09 -13.06
C THR A 212 -20.16 -12.91 -11.99
N TRP A 213 -19.04 -12.40 -11.45
CA TRP A 213 -18.29 -13.08 -10.39
C TRP A 213 -19.08 -13.15 -9.08
N SER A 214 -19.69 -12.05 -8.63
CA SER A 214 -20.38 -11.93 -7.34
C SER A 214 -21.83 -12.43 -7.37
N ASN A 215 -22.31 -12.96 -8.49
CA ASN A 215 -23.69 -13.38 -8.65
C ASN A 215 -24.73 -12.25 -8.49
N GLY A 216 -24.38 -11.06 -8.96
CA GLY A 216 -25.29 -9.91 -8.98
C GLY A 216 -25.28 -9.05 -7.71
N VAL A 217 -24.30 -9.22 -6.80
CA VAL A 217 -24.07 -8.26 -5.72
C VAL A 217 -23.60 -6.95 -6.32
N ARG A 218 -24.29 -5.85 -6.03
CA ARG A 218 -23.98 -4.52 -6.56
C ARG A 218 -24.26 -3.43 -5.53
N PRO A 219 -23.60 -2.27 -5.67
CA PRO A 219 -24.01 -1.07 -4.94
C PRO A 219 -25.42 -0.63 -5.32
N ALA A 220 -26.20 -0.17 -4.36
CA ALA A 220 -27.53 0.39 -4.55
C ALA A 220 -27.49 1.65 -5.45
N ALA A 221 -28.55 1.87 -6.20
CA ALA A 221 -28.82 3.16 -6.82
C ALA A 221 -29.54 4.11 -5.84
N SER A 222 -29.57 5.40 -6.13
CA SER A 222 -30.11 6.41 -5.22
C SER A 222 -31.60 6.24 -4.86
N HIS A 223 -32.36 5.55 -5.70
CA HIS A 223 -33.77 5.24 -5.46
C HIS A 223 -33.97 3.89 -4.73
N GLU A 224 -32.91 3.12 -4.50
CA GLU A 224 -32.94 1.81 -3.86
C GLU A 224 -32.44 1.84 -2.41
N GLY A 225 -31.53 2.77 -2.11
CA GLY A 225 -30.90 2.91 -0.79
C GLY A 225 -29.83 4.00 -0.76
N SER A 226 -28.96 3.99 0.23
CA SER A 226 -27.84 4.92 0.27
C SER A 226 -26.88 4.64 -0.88
N ALA A 227 -26.49 5.68 -1.62
CA ALA A 227 -25.68 5.58 -2.83
C ALA A 227 -24.63 6.69 -2.96
N SER A 228 -24.34 7.45 -1.89
CA SER A 228 -23.28 8.46 -1.87
C SER A 228 -21.90 7.79 -1.91
N VAL A 229 -20.83 8.55 -2.17
CA VAL A 229 -19.47 7.99 -2.09
C VAL A 229 -19.05 7.76 -0.64
N GLU A 230 -19.61 8.50 0.29
CA GLU A 230 -19.35 8.40 1.72
C GLU A 230 -20.01 7.17 2.34
N SER A 231 -21.23 6.86 1.89
CA SER A 231 -22.04 5.77 2.45
C SER A 231 -22.91 5.17 1.36
N TRP A 232 -22.81 3.86 1.15
CA TRP A 232 -23.65 3.17 0.18
C TRP A 232 -23.98 1.76 0.62
N ASP A 233 -25.18 1.33 0.21
CA ASP A 233 -25.72 0.03 0.55
C ASP A 233 -25.51 -0.97 -0.57
N LEU A 234 -25.65 -2.25 -0.25
CA LEU A 234 -25.56 -3.35 -1.19
C LEU A 234 -26.94 -3.92 -1.55
N MET A 235 -27.05 -4.28 -2.80
CA MET A 235 -28.18 -4.98 -3.38
C MET A 235 -27.79 -6.38 -3.84
N LEU A 236 -28.69 -7.33 -3.63
CA LEU A 236 -28.63 -8.66 -4.22
C LEU A 236 -30.04 -9.04 -4.68
N HIS A 237 -30.20 -9.43 -5.94
CA HIS A 237 -31.50 -9.82 -6.52
C HIS A 237 -32.64 -8.79 -6.26
N ASN A 238 -32.33 -7.51 -6.44
CA ASN A 238 -33.24 -6.39 -6.23
C ASN A 238 -33.74 -6.18 -4.77
N ALA A 239 -33.01 -6.73 -3.80
CA ALA A 239 -33.27 -6.49 -2.38
C ALA A 239 -32.04 -5.89 -1.70
N LEU A 240 -32.25 -4.98 -0.74
CA LEU A 240 -31.20 -4.52 0.15
C LEU A 240 -30.71 -5.68 1.00
N THR A 241 -29.40 -5.82 1.14
CA THR A 241 -28.80 -6.93 1.88
C THR A 241 -28.55 -6.61 3.36
N GLY A 242 -28.61 -5.32 3.74
CA GLY A 242 -28.18 -4.81 5.03
C GLY A 242 -26.68 -4.45 5.07
N GLY A 243 -25.88 -4.97 4.15
CA GLY A 243 -24.47 -4.63 4.04
C GLY A 243 -24.21 -3.38 3.23
N GLY A 244 -22.95 -2.96 3.18
CA GLY A 244 -22.53 -1.74 2.50
C GLY A 244 -21.16 -1.26 2.92
N LEU A 245 -20.82 -0.02 2.53
CA LEU A 245 -19.55 0.59 2.89
C LEU A 245 -19.74 2.04 3.35
N ASP A 246 -19.05 2.38 4.43
CA ASP A 246 -18.95 3.73 4.98
C ASP A 246 -17.47 4.17 4.93
N ALA A 247 -17.19 5.30 4.26
CA ALA A 247 -15.85 5.86 4.10
C ALA A 247 -15.69 7.11 4.97
N VAL A 248 -14.60 7.18 5.75
CA VAL A 248 -14.39 8.24 6.74
C VAL A 248 -12.91 8.66 6.83
N GLY A 249 -12.67 9.91 7.18
CA GLY A 249 -11.33 10.39 7.56
C GLY A 249 -11.11 10.29 9.07
N VAL A 250 -9.85 10.31 9.52
CA VAL A 250 -9.48 10.41 10.94
C VAL A 250 -10.16 11.63 11.58
N GLY A 251 -10.85 11.41 12.71
CA GLY A 251 -11.64 12.43 13.40
C GLY A 251 -13.00 12.74 12.75
N GLY A 252 -13.37 12.03 11.67
CA GLY A 252 -14.70 12.13 11.06
C GLY A 252 -15.75 11.35 11.86
N GLY A 253 -16.99 11.86 11.90
CA GLY A 253 -18.08 11.23 12.65
C GLY A 253 -18.57 9.92 12.02
N ILE A 254 -18.57 8.84 12.80
CA ILE A 254 -19.08 7.51 12.43
C ILE A 254 -20.21 7.08 13.38
N THR A 255 -20.75 8.02 14.12
CA THR A 255 -21.78 7.76 15.12
C THR A 255 -23.02 7.07 14.51
N GLY A 256 -23.51 6.04 15.18
CA GLY A 256 -24.70 5.29 14.76
C GLY A 256 -24.48 4.24 13.67
N LYS A 257 -23.23 3.98 13.26
CA LYS A 257 -22.90 2.96 12.25
C LYS A 257 -22.11 1.80 12.89
N GLY A 258 -22.57 0.57 12.71
CA GLY A 258 -21.84 -0.65 13.07
C GLY A 258 -21.12 -1.25 11.86
N ALA A 259 -20.05 -2.01 12.07
CA ALA A 259 -19.31 -2.68 11.01
C ALA A 259 -18.85 -4.09 11.40
N HIS A 260 -18.89 -4.98 10.43
CA HIS A 260 -18.34 -6.34 10.52
C HIS A 260 -16.87 -6.39 10.09
N LEU A 261 -16.44 -5.42 9.29
CA LEU A 261 -15.05 -5.25 8.88
C LEU A 261 -14.67 -3.77 8.93
N ILE A 262 -13.61 -3.45 9.67
CA ILE A 262 -13.05 -2.10 9.72
C ILE A 262 -11.66 -2.15 9.09
N ILE A 263 -11.41 -1.28 8.11
CA ILE A 263 -10.11 -1.13 7.45
C ILE A 263 -9.60 0.29 7.70
N ILE A 264 -8.41 0.40 8.25
CA ILE A 264 -7.73 1.67 8.50
C ILE A 264 -6.50 1.71 7.59
N ASP A 265 -6.51 2.59 6.58
CA ASP A 265 -5.45 2.72 5.58
C ASP A 265 -4.69 4.03 5.76
N ASP A 266 -3.42 3.92 6.12
CA ASP A 266 -2.49 5.03 6.34
C ASP A 266 -3.13 6.17 7.18
N PRO A 267 -3.35 5.99 8.50
CA PRO A 267 -4.07 6.94 9.35
C PRO A 267 -3.30 8.24 9.62
N VAL A 268 -2.04 8.33 9.19
CA VAL A 268 -1.14 9.50 9.31
C VAL A 268 -0.67 9.90 7.92
N LYS A 269 -0.74 11.19 7.60
CA LYS A 269 -0.46 11.71 6.26
C LYS A 269 1.02 11.82 5.94
N SER A 270 1.81 12.25 6.91
CA SER A 270 3.19 12.67 6.68
C SER A 270 4.06 12.45 7.91
N ARG A 271 5.39 12.54 7.69
CA ARG A 271 6.37 12.52 8.77
C ARG A 271 6.11 13.61 9.82
N GLN A 272 5.77 14.80 9.37
CA GLN A 272 5.49 15.92 10.26
C GLN A 272 4.32 15.64 11.22
N GLU A 273 3.26 15.00 10.73
CA GLU A 273 2.14 14.57 11.58
C GLU A 273 2.57 13.45 12.54
N ALA A 274 3.34 12.48 12.05
CA ALA A 274 3.82 11.36 12.87
C ALA A 274 4.73 11.80 14.02
N GLU A 275 5.57 12.83 13.82
CA GLU A 275 6.43 13.40 14.86
C GLU A 275 5.65 14.27 15.87
N SER A 276 4.38 14.64 15.57
CA SER A 276 3.53 15.40 16.47
C SER A 276 2.86 14.50 17.49
N GLU A 277 3.21 14.64 18.77
CA GLU A 277 2.57 13.93 19.87
C GLU A 277 1.06 14.14 19.86
N HIS A 278 0.63 15.42 19.74
CA HIS A 278 -0.79 15.76 19.65
C HIS A 278 -1.53 15.04 18.51
N MET A 279 -0.88 14.89 17.35
CA MET A 279 -1.49 14.16 16.23
C MET A 279 -1.53 12.65 16.50
N ARG A 280 -0.51 12.07 17.15
CA ARG A 280 -0.52 10.67 17.56
C ARG A 280 -1.61 10.39 18.60
N GLU A 281 -1.75 11.25 19.61
CA GLU A 281 -2.85 11.19 20.59
C GLU A 281 -4.21 11.25 19.90
N ARG A 282 -4.41 12.22 19.01
CA ARG A 282 -5.67 12.37 18.27
C ARG A 282 -6.04 11.13 17.46
N VAL A 283 -5.06 10.48 16.81
CA VAL A 283 -5.30 9.23 16.05
C VAL A 283 -5.64 8.09 17.00
N TRP A 284 -4.99 8.01 18.15
CA TRP A 284 -5.22 7.00 19.16
C TRP A 284 -6.61 7.13 19.80
N ASP A 285 -6.97 8.33 20.22
CA ASP A 285 -8.29 8.61 20.81
C ASP A 285 -9.43 8.32 19.82
N TRP A 286 -9.26 8.75 18.58
CA TRP A 286 -10.21 8.46 17.52
C TRP A 286 -10.33 6.93 17.27
N PHE A 287 -9.21 6.20 17.27
CA PHE A 287 -9.26 4.76 17.13
C PHE A 287 -10.05 4.10 18.25
N LEU A 288 -9.79 4.47 19.51
CA LEU A 288 -10.43 3.85 20.67
C LEU A 288 -11.91 4.24 20.78
N ASN A 289 -12.23 5.53 20.66
CA ASN A 289 -13.54 6.05 20.99
C ASN A 289 -14.51 5.98 19.82
N ASP A 290 -14.03 6.19 18.60
CA ASP A 290 -14.89 6.25 17.42
C ASP A 290 -14.91 4.95 16.62
N LEU A 291 -13.75 4.34 16.31
CA LEU A 291 -13.70 3.15 15.46
C LEU A 291 -13.90 1.84 16.23
N TRP A 292 -13.14 1.63 17.31
CA TRP A 292 -13.16 0.38 18.04
C TRP A 292 -14.55 0.04 18.60
N THR A 293 -15.30 1.07 18.99
CA THR A 293 -16.68 0.95 19.50
C THR A 293 -17.72 0.65 18.41
N ARG A 294 -17.36 0.70 17.13
CA ARG A 294 -18.26 0.39 15.99
C ARG A 294 -18.24 -1.08 15.58
N ARG A 295 -17.48 -1.90 16.27
CA ARG A 295 -17.36 -3.33 15.96
C ARG A 295 -18.66 -4.07 16.32
N GLU A 296 -19.26 -4.71 15.33
CA GLU A 296 -20.32 -5.69 15.56
C GLU A 296 -19.72 -6.97 16.19
N PRO A 297 -20.51 -7.81 16.87
CA PRO A 297 -20.06 -9.11 17.35
C PRO A 297 -19.45 -9.95 16.23
N GLY A 298 -18.22 -10.42 16.41
CA GLY A 298 -17.47 -11.16 15.39
C GLY A 298 -16.84 -10.26 14.30
N ALA A 299 -16.80 -8.94 14.50
CA ALA A 299 -16.16 -8.02 13.56
C ALA A 299 -14.64 -8.12 13.59
N ALA A 300 -14.03 -7.94 12.42
CA ALA A 300 -12.58 -7.86 12.26
C ALA A 300 -12.10 -6.43 12.02
N VAL A 301 -10.84 -6.16 12.42
CA VAL A 301 -10.16 -4.88 12.18
C VAL A 301 -8.83 -5.13 11.46
N VAL A 302 -8.61 -4.41 10.36
CA VAL A 302 -7.36 -4.43 9.59
C VAL A 302 -6.75 -3.04 9.61
N VAL A 303 -5.54 -2.91 10.14
CA VAL A 303 -4.74 -1.69 10.11
C VAL A 303 -3.62 -1.89 9.10
N VAL A 304 -3.58 -1.06 8.07
CA VAL A 304 -2.52 -1.08 7.07
C VAL A 304 -1.85 0.28 7.01
N MET A 305 -0.54 0.31 7.19
CA MET A 305 0.23 1.55 7.09
C MET A 305 1.72 1.30 6.82
N THR A 306 2.42 2.35 6.43
CA THR A 306 3.87 2.44 6.62
C THR A 306 4.16 2.96 8.03
N ARG A 307 5.24 2.47 8.63
CA ARG A 307 5.65 2.92 9.95
C ARG A 307 6.39 4.25 9.84
N TRP A 308 6.00 5.20 10.69
CA TRP A 308 6.59 6.54 10.70
C TRP A 308 7.31 6.86 12.00
N HIS A 309 6.79 6.37 13.12
CA HIS A 309 7.27 6.67 14.45
C HIS A 309 7.08 5.44 15.36
N VAL A 310 7.94 5.27 16.38
CA VAL A 310 7.82 4.15 17.34
C VAL A 310 6.49 4.15 18.06
N ASP A 311 5.97 5.34 18.36
CA ASP A 311 4.69 5.58 19.03
C ASP A 311 3.57 5.95 18.05
N ASP A 312 3.61 5.45 16.81
CA ASP A 312 2.48 5.55 15.87
C ASP A 312 1.35 4.58 16.27
N LEU A 313 0.24 4.61 15.55
CA LEU A 313 -0.92 3.76 15.86
C LEU A 313 -0.52 2.28 16.03
N VAL A 314 0.30 1.74 15.13
CA VAL A 314 0.76 0.34 15.20
C VAL A 314 1.62 0.11 16.43
N GLY A 315 2.55 1.02 16.74
CA GLY A 315 3.38 0.93 17.95
C GLY A 315 2.54 0.87 19.22
N ARG A 316 1.51 1.71 19.31
CA ARG A 316 0.56 1.72 20.44
C ARG A 316 -0.30 0.47 20.50
N LEU A 317 -0.84 0.01 19.37
CA LEU A 317 -1.65 -1.23 19.33
C LEU A 317 -0.89 -2.44 19.83
N LEU A 318 0.38 -2.58 19.44
CA LEU A 318 1.21 -3.71 19.87
C LEU A 318 1.61 -3.60 21.36
N ARG A 319 1.79 -2.40 21.90
CA ARG A 319 2.16 -2.14 23.29
C ARG A 319 0.97 -2.23 24.25
N GLU A 320 -0.15 -1.56 23.89
CA GLU A 320 -1.32 -1.44 24.78
C GLU A 320 -2.29 -2.63 24.68
N MET A 321 -2.24 -3.39 23.57
CA MET A 321 -3.12 -4.54 23.32
C MET A 321 -2.29 -5.80 22.96
N PRO A 322 -1.40 -6.26 23.85
CA PRO A 322 -0.54 -7.42 23.57
C PRO A 322 -1.38 -8.68 23.33
N GLY A 323 -1.01 -9.48 22.34
CA GLY A 323 -1.68 -10.74 21.99
C GLY A 323 -3.01 -10.61 21.26
N VAL A 324 -3.55 -9.40 21.05
CA VAL A 324 -4.79 -9.16 20.31
C VAL A 324 -4.56 -9.15 18.81
N TRP A 325 -3.40 -8.66 18.37
CA TRP A 325 -3.11 -8.38 16.98
C TRP A 325 -2.18 -9.41 16.34
N THR A 326 -2.60 -9.93 15.18
CA THR A 326 -1.68 -10.60 14.27
C THR A 326 -0.90 -9.52 13.52
N ASN A 327 0.42 -9.47 13.69
CA ASN A 327 1.30 -8.47 13.09
C ASN A 327 2.04 -9.04 11.88
N LEU A 328 1.68 -8.60 10.68
CA LEU A 328 2.38 -8.91 9.44
C LEU A 328 3.25 -7.71 9.04
N SER A 329 4.51 -7.74 9.47
CA SER A 329 5.52 -6.76 9.09
C SER A 329 6.37 -7.30 7.93
N LEU A 330 6.40 -6.56 6.82
CA LEU A 330 7.09 -6.95 5.58
C LEU A 330 8.12 -5.88 5.21
N PRO A 331 9.35 -5.97 5.73
CA PRO A 331 10.41 -5.00 5.44
C PRO A 331 10.90 -5.11 3.98
N ALA A 332 11.38 -3.99 3.43
CA ALA A 332 11.93 -3.93 2.07
C ALA A 332 13.12 -4.86 1.89
N PHE A 333 14.06 -4.85 2.82
CA PHE A 333 15.12 -5.85 2.93
C PHE A 333 14.78 -6.87 4.03
N ALA A 334 14.91 -8.15 3.72
CA ALA A 334 14.68 -9.23 4.66
C ALA A 334 15.56 -9.12 5.91
N VAL A 335 14.99 -9.47 7.05
CA VAL A 335 15.66 -9.59 8.34
C VAL A 335 15.77 -11.08 8.74
N ALA A 336 16.41 -11.41 9.85
CA ALA A 336 16.65 -12.79 10.25
C ALA A 336 15.36 -13.64 10.37
N ASP A 337 14.27 -13.05 10.90
CA ASP A 337 12.97 -13.74 11.06
C ASP A 337 11.96 -13.25 10.01
N ASP A 338 12.34 -13.30 8.73
CA ASP A 338 11.50 -12.81 7.65
C ASP A 338 10.23 -13.67 7.45
N PRO A 339 9.03 -13.08 7.41
CA PRO A 339 7.77 -13.84 7.28
C PRO A 339 7.63 -14.64 5.98
N LEU A 340 8.46 -14.33 4.97
CA LEU A 340 8.51 -15.04 3.70
C LEU A 340 9.66 -16.05 3.63
N GLY A 341 10.51 -16.12 4.67
CA GLY A 341 11.71 -16.95 4.68
C GLY A 341 12.77 -16.49 3.67
N ARG A 342 12.81 -15.19 3.33
CA ARG A 342 13.85 -14.63 2.45
C ARG A 342 15.20 -14.64 3.16
N GLU A 343 16.27 -14.82 2.40
CA GLU A 343 17.63 -14.63 2.92
C GLU A 343 17.82 -13.17 3.40
N PRO A 344 18.52 -12.94 4.53
CA PRO A 344 18.77 -11.60 5.04
C PRO A 344 19.33 -10.66 3.97
N GLY A 345 18.74 -9.48 3.82
CA GLY A 345 19.09 -8.50 2.81
C GLY A 345 18.46 -8.71 1.44
N ALA A 346 17.67 -9.77 1.21
CA ALA A 346 16.91 -9.95 -0.02
C ALA A 346 15.76 -8.93 -0.11
N ALA A 347 15.51 -8.39 -1.32
CA ALA A 347 14.46 -7.42 -1.55
C ALA A 347 13.06 -8.04 -1.43
N LEU A 348 12.07 -7.27 -0.98
CA LEU A 348 10.67 -7.73 -0.85
C LEU A 348 10.01 -7.99 -2.20
N TRP A 349 10.35 -7.20 -3.19
CA TRP A 349 9.83 -7.32 -4.55
C TRP A 349 10.92 -7.02 -5.57
N GLU A 350 11.82 -7.99 -5.78
CA GLU A 350 13.01 -7.85 -6.61
C GLU A 350 12.68 -7.38 -8.04
N ALA A 351 11.63 -7.93 -8.66
CA ALA A 351 11.23 -7.57 -10.02
C ALA A 351 10.83 -6.09 -10.18
N ARG A 352 10.40 -5.43 -9.11
CA ARG A 352 9.93 -4.04 -9.14
C ARG A 352 10.86 -3.06 -8.42
N PHE A 353 11.43 -3.48 -7.32
CA PHE A 353 12.37 -2.74 -6.50
C PHE A 353 13.58 -3.62 -6.21
N PRO A 354 14.49 -3.77 -7.18
CA PRO A 354 15.72 -4.50 -6.96
C PRO A 354 16.57 -3.83 -5.89
N ARG A 355 17.54 -4.57 -5.37
CA ARG A 355 18.42 -4.12 -4.28
C ARG A 355 19.02 -2.74 -4.53
N GLU A 356 19.55 -2.52 -5.75
CA GLU A 356 20.18 -1.27 -6.15
C GLU A 356 19.20 -0.08 -6.07
N ALA A 357 17.94 -0.29 -6.48
CA ALA A 357 16.90 0.75 -6.38
C ALA A 357 16.56 1.08 -4.91
N LEU A 358 16.47 0.07 -4.05
CA LEU A 358 16.23 0.26 -2.62
C LEU A 358 17.42 0.95 -1.93
N ASP A 359 18.65 0.59 -2.29
CA ASP A 359 19.86 1.24 -1.77
C ASP A 359 19.93 2.71 -2.22
N SER A 360 19.59 3.01 -3.48
CA SER A 360 19.47 4.41 -3.98
C SER A 360 18.40 5.19 -3.21
N ILE A 361 17.23 4.60 -2.97
CA ILE A 361 16.20 5.23 -2.14
C ILE A 361 16.74 5.49 -0.73
N ARG A 362 17.40 4.49 -0.11
CA ARG A 362 17.97 4.64 1.24
C ARG A 362 19.01 5.77 1.30
N GLN A 363 19.85 5.89 0.28
CA GLN A 363 20.81 6.99 0.18
C GLN A 363 20.12 8.34 0.06
N THR A 364 19.02 8.41 -0.70
CA THR A 364 18.27 9.66 -0.92
C THR A 364 17.51 10.11 0.32
N ILE A 365 16.74 9.20 0.98
CA ILE A 365 15.87 9.56 2.10
C ILE A 365 16.54 9.46 3.46
N GLY A 366 17.73 8.86 3.52
CA GLY A 366 18.48 8.64 4.74
C GLY A 366 18.08 7.41 5.53
N ALA A 367 19.01 6.91 6.36
CA ALA A 367 18.84 5.67 7.11
C ALA A 367 17.66 5.73 8.08
N TYR A 368 17.43 6.85 8.75
CA TYR A 368 16.33 7.04 9.70
C TYR A 368 14.95 6.93 9.03
N ALA A 369 14.73 7.65 7.92
CA ALA A 369 13.48 7.57 7.20
C ALA A 369 13.28 6.18 6.57
N PHE A 370 14.36 5.58 6.04
CA PHE A 370 14.31 4.25 5.46
C PHE A 370 13.98 3.16 6.50
N ALA A 371 14.52 3.27 7.72
CA ALA A 371 14.22 2.34 8.81
C ALA A 371 12.72 2.29 9.13
N GLY A 372 12.05 3.44 9.18
CA GLY A 372 10.60 3.49 9.40
C GLY A 372 9.83 3.05 8.16
N LEU A 373 9.95 3.79 7.05
CA LEU A 373 9.10 3.65 5.87
C LEU A 373 9.32 2.35 5.11
N TYR A 374 10.58 1.92 4.97
CA TYR A 374 10.94 0.76 4.16
C TYR A 374 11.23 -0.48 5.01
N GLN A 375 11.87 -0.35 6.17
CA GLN A 375 12.16 -1.49 7.04
C GLN A 375 11.07 -1.75 8.09
N GLN A 376 10.03 -0.93 8.17
CA GLN A 376 8.92 -1.03 9.13
C GLN A 376 9.40 -1.05 10.60
N ASN A 377 10.59 -0.55 10.84
CA ASN A 377 11.23 -0.48 12.14
C ASN A 377 11.65 0.96 12.45
N PRO A 378 10.70 1.84 12.82
CA PRO A 378 11.02 3.21 13.18
C PRO A 378 11.94 3.23 14.40
N ILE A 379 12.94 4.09 14.36
CA ILE A 379 13.91 4.30 15.44
C ILE A 379 13.41 5.47 16.29
N PRO A 380 13.52 5.43 17.64
CA PRO A 380 13.23 6.62 18.46
C PRO A 380 14.13 7.79 18.06
N ALA A 381 13.56 8.99 18.05
CA ALA A 381 14.35 10.20 17.85
C ALA A 381 15.20 10.52 19.10
N GLU A 382 14.81 9.99 20.25
CA GLU A 382 15.53 10.17 21.50
C GLU A 382 16.70 9.21 21.60
N GLY A 383 17.89 9.76 21.78
CA GLY A 383 19.09 9.05 22.22
C GLY A 383 20.17 8.77 21.20
N ASN A 384 19.92 8.78 19.88
CA ASN A 384 20.96 8.57 18.85
C ASN A 384 20.56 9.11 17.47
N PHE A 385 20.00 10.31 17.42
CA PHE A 385 19.69 10.95 16.13
C PHE A 385 20.96 11.13 15.29
N PHE A 386 22.04 11.59 15.94
CA PHE A 386 23.39 11.61 15.42
C PHE A 386 24.26 10.59 16.15
N ASP A 387 24.90 9.67 15.46
CA ASP A 387 26.00 8.88 15.97
C ASP A 387 27.28 9.74 15.88
N VAL A 388 27.47 10.57 16.91
CA VAL A 388 28.55 11.57 16.96
C VAL A 388 29.96 10.98 16.93
N GLU A 389 30.09 9.68 17.26
CA GLU A 389 31.39 8.99 17.19
C GLU A 389 31.82 8.72 15.75
N LYS A 390 30.86 8.73 14.81
CA LYS A 390 31.12 8.64 13.38
C LYS A 390 31.46 9.96 12.70
N LEU A 391 31.32 11.09 13.41
CA LEU A 391 31.81 12.39 12.96
C LEU A 391 33.31 12.54 13.33
N HIS A 392 34.17 12.17 12.40
CA HIS A 392 35.60 12.19 12.61
C HIS A 392 36.15 13.63 12.56
N VAL A 393 37.01 14.00 13.53
CA VAL A 393 37.76 15.24 13.51
C VAL A 393 39.02 15.00 12.67
N ILE A 394 39.33 15.91 11.72
CA ILE A 394 40.47 15.83 10.84
C ILE A 394 41.28 17.13 10.91
N ASP A 395 42.61 17.03 10.85
CA ASP A 395 43.51 18.17 10.91
C ASP A 395 43.77 18.81 9.53
N SER A 396 43.54 18.07 8.45
CA SER A 396 43.72 18.52 7.08
C SER A 396 42.82 17.80 6.11
N LEU A 397 42.54 18.48 4.99
CA LEU A 397 41.75 17.88 3.90
C LEU A 397 42.57 16.81 3.15
N PRO A 398 41.98 15.66 2.82
CA PRO A 398 42.65 14.63 2.03
C PRO A 398 42.99 15.16 0.62
N VAL A 399 44.26 15.10 0.22
CA VAL A 399 44.68 15.50 -1.13
C VAL A 399 44.07 14.63 -2.22
N SER A 400 43.77 13.36 -1.90
CA SER A 400 43.16 12.41 -2.82
C SER A 400 41.67 12.62 -3.06
N ASP A 401 41.01 13.46 -2.27
CA ASP A 401 39.57 13.73 -2.37
C ASP A 401 39.29 15.22 -2.19
N PRO A 402 39.56 16.04 -3.22
CA PRO A 402 39.49 17.50 -3.13
C PRO A 402 38.04 17.98 -2.95
N VAL A 403 37.87 19.07 -2.23
CA VAL A 403 36.59 19.79 -2.11
C VAL A 403 36.28 20.47 -3.44
N ILE A 404 35.11 20.18 -4.00
CA ILE A 404 34.67 20.69 -5.30
C ILE A 404 33.53 21.71 -5.22
N ALA A 405 32.86 21.82 -4.07
CA ALA A 405 31.83 22.83 -3.81
C ALA A 405 31.84 23.20 -2.34
N ARG A 406 31.54 24.49 -2.04
CA ARG A 406 31.47 24.99 -0.66
C ARG A 406 30.18 25.79 -0.46
N ALA A 407 29.56 25.64 0.71
CA ALA A 407 28.42 26.43 1.12
C ALA A 407 28.54 26.83 2.59
N ARG A 408 28.20 28.06 2.89
CA ARG A 408 28.01 28.55 4.26
C ARG A 408 26.55 28.86 4.48
N PHE A 409 25.95 28.29 5.52
CA PHE A 409 24.59 28.60 5.92
C PHE A 409 24.58 29.32 7.26
N TRP A 410 23.75 30.36 7.35
CA TRP A 410 23.52 31.12 8.55
C TRP A 410 22.11 30.90 9.08
N ASP A 411 22.01 30.34 10.30
CA ASP A 411 20.82 30.35 11.14
C ASP A 411 20.91 31.55 12.08
N LEU A 412 19.92 32.46 12.02
CA LEU A 412 19.96 33.75 12.70
C LEU A 412 19.02 33.75 13.92
N GLY A 413 19.58 33.67 15.12
CA GLY A 413 18.91 33.94 16.39
C GLY A 413 18.73 35.46 16.59
N MET A 414 17.49 35.94 16.45
CA MET A 414 17.18 37.37 16.41
C MET A 414 16.51 37.89 17.68
N SER A 415 17.14 37.76 18.83
CA SER A 415 16.60 38.32 20.08
C SER A 415 17.63 39.17 20.81
N GLU A 416 17.20 40.32 21.33
CA GLU A 416 18.06 41.24 22.10
C GLU A 416 18.14 40.91 23.62
N ARG A 417 17.58 39.76 24.05
CA ARG A 417 17.55 39.34 25.45
C ARG A 417 18.79 38.53 25.82
N ALA A 418 19.18 38.55 27.09
CA ALA A 418 20.35 37.82 27.59
C ALA A 418 20.23 36.28 27.56
N ASP A 419 19.03 35.79 27.35
CA ASP A 419 18.60 34.37 27.19
C ASP A 419 18.19 34.06 25.75
N ALA A 420 18.66 34.83 24.78
CA ALA A 420 18.33 34.69 23.37
C ALA A 420 19.05 33.51 22.69
N ASP A 421 18.42 32.99 21.63
CA ASP A 421 19.06 32.01 20.74
C ASP A 421 20.31 32.56 20.08
N TYR A 422 21.30 31.71 19.84
CA TYR A 422 22.53 32.07 19.15
C TYR A 422 22.29 32.21 17.64
N SER A 423 23.08 33.07 17.00
CA SER A 423 23.25 32.99 15.55
C SER A 423 24.40 32.04 15.25
N ALA A 424 24.18 31.11 14.33
CA ALA A 424 25.15 30.10 13.94
C ALA A 424 25.48 30.19 12.44
N GLY A 425 26.76 30.02 12.09
CA GLY A 425 27.21 29.94 10.71
C GLY A 425 28.11 28.74 10.50
N VAL A 426 27.75 27.82 9.59
CA VAL A 426 28.55 26.63 9.29
C VAL A 426 29.00 26.65 7.83
N LEU A 427 30.30 26.57 7.61
CA LEU A 427 30.91 26.37 6.30
C LEU A 427 31.11 24.86 6.07
N MET A 428 30.55 24.33 5.01
CA MET A 428 30.68 22.92 4.62
C MET A 428 31.21 22.81 3.20
N GLY A 429 32.09 21.84 2.96
CA GLY A 429 32.59 21.45 1.65
C GLY A 429 32.09 20.09 1.22
N ARG A 430 31.77 19.92 -0.06
CA ARG A 430 31.51 18.63 -0.69
C ARG A 430 32.71 18.22 -1.52
N THR A 431 33.19 16.99 -1.32
CA THR A 431 34.33 16.42 -2.05
C THR A 431 33.90 15.72 -3.34
N GLN A 432 34.88 15.40 -4.17
CA GLN A 432 34.68 14.69 -5.42
C GLN A 432 34.10 13.26 -5.20
N ALA A 433 34.42 12.61 -4.09
CA ALA A 433 33.91 11.31 -3.69
C ALA A 433 32.55 11.38 -2.94
N GLU A 434 31.83 12.51 -3.05
CA GLU A 434 30.55 12.74 -2.36
C GLU A 434 30.61 12.56 -0.83
N ARG A 435 31.73 12.94 -0.24
CA ARG A 435 31.89 13.14 1.20
C ARG A 435 31.72 14.60 1.53
N TYR A 436 31.50 14.91 2.79
CA TYR A 436 31.32 16.27 3.27
C TYR A 436 32.28 16.56 4.38
N VAL A 437 32.74 17.80 4.45
CA VAL A 437 33.63 18.24 5.50
C VAL A 437 33.13 19.58 6.05
N ILE A 438 32.84 19.63 7.35
CA ILE A 438 32.59 20.89 8.05
C ILE A 438 33.93 21.59 8.20
N LEU A 439 34.09 22.72 7.51
CA LEU A 439 35.35 23.43 7.37
C LEU A 439 35.51 24.49 8.46
N ASP A 440 34.40 25.13 8.85
CA ASP A 440 34.41 26.19 9.88
C ASP A 440 33.04 26.29 10.54
N VAL A 441 33.02 26.68 11.82
CA VAL A 441 31.85 26.84 12.66
C VAL A 441 31.93 28.16 13.43
N ILE A 442 30.88 28.97 13.32
CA ILE A 442 30.74 30.24 14.03
C ILE A 442 29.47 30.18 14.88
N ARG A 443 29.53 30.67 16.12
CA ARG A 443 28.40 30.82 17.02
C ARG A 443 28.54 32.09 17.83
N VAL A 444 27.57 32.99 17.72
CA VAL A 444 27.64 34.30 18.36
C VAL A 444 26.25 34.77 18.79
N GLN A 445 26.23 35.67 19.77
CA GLN A 445 25.07 36.50 20.11
C GLN A 445 25.40 37.96 19.77
N ARG A 446 24.78 38.49 18.72
CA ARG A 446 25.04 39.87 18.26
C ARG A 446 23.73 40.54 17.83
N ARG A 447 23.70 41.88 17.92
CA ARG A 447 22.60 42.68 17.37
C ARG A 447 22.58 42.58 15.84
N THR A 448 21.42 42.79 15.24
CA THR A 448 21.18 42.62 13.80
C THR A 448 22.18 43.32 12.89
N SER A 449 22.56 44.58 13.19
CA SER A 449 23.55 45.32 12.40
C SER A 449 24.97 44.73 12.51
N ALA A 450 25.35 44.26 13.69
CA ALA A 450 26.62 43.58 13.89
C ALA A 450 26.65 42.17 13.27
N MET A 451 25.50 41.54 13.16
CA MET A 451 25.36 40.27 12.41
C MET A 451 25.53 40.50 10.91
N ALA A 452 24.93 41.53 10.32
CA ALA A 452 25.13 41.85 8.91
C ALA A 452 26.62 42.08 8.59
N ALA A 453 27.30 42.86 9.43
CA ALA A 453 28.73 43.07 9.28
C ALA A 453 29.55 41.77 9.38
N LEU A 454 29.21 40.87 10.32
CA LEU A 454 29.86 39.57 10.47
C LEU A 454 29.64 38.67 9.25
N VAL A 455 28.42 38.59 8.75
CA VAL A 455 28.08 37.79 7.57
C VAL A 455 28.86 38.27 6.35
N ILE A 456 28.97 39.61 6.15
CA ILE A 456 29.72 40.22 5.05
C ILE A 456 31.23 39.93 5.19
N GLU A 457 31.81 40.18 6.36
CA GLU A 457 33.22 39.92 6.64
C GLU A 457 33.60 38.46 6.42
N THR A 458 32.74 37.54 6.91
CA THR A 458 32.93 36.13 6.75
C THR A 458 32.81 35.71 5.28
N GLY A 459 31.82 36.23 4.55
CA GLY A 459 31.65 35.96 3.12
C GLY A 459 32.87 36.40 2.28
N LEU A 460 33.44 37.58 2.57
CA LEU A 460 34.68 38.05 1.94
C LEU A 460 35.87 37.13 2.24
N THR A 461 35.96 36.62 3.47
CA THR A 461 37.03 35.70 3.90
C THR A 461 36.90 34.32 3.27
N ASP A 462 35.70 33.80 3.18
CA ASP A 462 35.41 32.46 2.59
C ASP A 462 35.70 32.42 1.07
N GLY A 463 35.52 33.56 0.39
CA GLY A 463 35.77 33.71 -1.05
C GLY A 463 34.52 33.63 -1.92
N ALA A 464 34.65 34.16 -3.15
CA ALA A 464 33.49 34.30 -4.07
C ALA A 464 32.94 32.99 -4.62
N ASP A 465 33.65 31.89 -4.48
CA ASP A 465 33.24 30.55 -4.90
C ASP A 465 32.39 29.82 -3.84
N VAL A 466 32.19 30.43 -2.66
CA VAL A 466 31.32 29.89 -1.61
C VAL A 466 29.88 30.37 -1.79
N MET A 467 28.93 29.46 -1.80
CA MET A 467 27.50 29.80 -1.71
C MET A 467 27.17 30.23 -0.28
N ILE A 468 26.45 31.33 -0.12
CA ILE A 468 26.05 31.85 1.18
C ILE A 468 24.52 31.78 1.28
N GLY A 469 24.00 30.90 2.15
CA GLY A 469 22.58 30.80 2.51
C GLY A 469 22.32 31.53 3.81
N ILE A 470 21.26 32.32 3.87
CA ILE A 470 20.84 33.04 5.08
C ILE A 470 19.37 32.72 5.32
N GLU A 471 19.05 32.21 6.53
CA GLU A 471 17.69 31.93 6.91
C GLU A 471 16.81 33.19 6.92
N ASN A 472 15.63 33.10 6.30
CA ASN A 472 14.67 34.19 6.25
C ASN A 472 13.78 34.22 7.52
N ALA A 473 14.39 34.40 8.69
CA ALA A 473 13.64 34.57 9.93
C ALA A 473 13.19 36.05 10.13
N ALA A 474 12.28 36.28 11.09
CA ALA A 474 11.60 37.58 11.30
C ALA A 474 12.49 38.82 11.49
N GLY A 475 13.77 38.69 11.71
CA GLY A 475 14.77 39.79 11.74
C GLY A 475 15.88 39.63 10.73
N GLY A 476 15.97 38.48 10.04
CA GLY A 476 17.03 38.15 9.09
C GLY A 476 16.95 38.92 7.78
N ARG A 477 15.78 39.48 7.45
CA ARG A 477 15.60 40.25 6.20
C ARG A 477 16.60 41.37 6.02
N PHE A 478 16.88 42.13 7.08
CA PHE A 478 17.89 43.22 7.05
C PHE A 478 19.28 42.64 6.76
N VAL A 479 19.68 41.57 7.43
CA VAL A 479 20.97 40.90 7.21
C VAL A 479 21.12 40.42 5.77
N VAL A 480 20.05 39.83 5.22
CA VAL A 480 20.01 39.38 3.81
C VAL A 480 20.20 40.58 2.85
N GLU A 481 19.45 41.65 3.04
CA GLU A 481 19.50 42.85 2.18
C GLU A 481 20.89 43.51 2.20
N GLU A 482 21.52 43.67 3.38
CA GLU A 482 22.88 44.19 3.52
C GLU A 482 23.94 43.26 2.89
N ALA A 483 23.80 41.95 3.10
CA ALA A 483 24.72 40.96 2.51
C ALA A 483 24.62 40.94 0.97
N LEU A 484 23.43 41.00 0.40
CA LEU A 484 23.20 41.08 -1.04
C LEU A 484 23.79 42.35 -1.65
N ALA A 485 23.67 43.49 -0.93
CA ALA A 485 24.23 44.76 -1.37
C ALA A 485 25.76 44.81 -1.33
N ALA A 486 26.38 44.19 -0.32
CA ALA A 486 27.83 44.24 -0.11
C ALA A 486 28.59 43.14 -0.86
N LEU A 487 28.01 41.95 -1.03
CA LEU A 487 28.66 40.78 -1.60
C LEU A 487 28.26 40.54 -3.06
N VAL A 488 28.31 41.58 -3.90
CA VAL A 488 27.83 41.58 -5.29
C VAL A 488 28.49 40.54 -6.22
N HIS A 489 29.65 40.02 -5.84
CA HIS A 489 30.35 38.96 -6.60
C HIS A 489 30.22 37.56 -5.96
N HIS A 490 29.41 37.43 -4.92
CA HIS A 490 29.17 36.17 -4.22
C HIS A 490 27.76 35.63 -4.51
N SER A 491 27.59 34.31 -4.40
CA SER A 491 26.28 33.69 -4.50
C SER A 491 25.59 33.75 -3.14
N VAL A 492 24.83 34.81 -2.88
CA VAL A 492 24.03 34.98 -1.64
C VAL A 492 22.58 34.60 -1.93
N GLN A 493 22.02 33.73 -1.11
CA GLN A 493 20.67 33.23 -1.24
C GLN A 493 19.88 33.43 0.06
N ARG A 494 18.64 33.89 -0.08
CA ARG A 494 17.68 33.90 1.00
C ARG A 494 16.98 32.54 1.03
N ILE A 495 17.04 31.86 2.16
CA ILE A 495 16.46 30.52 2.32
C ILE A 495 15.23 30.59 3.21
N ASP A 496 14.05 30.28 2.65
CA ASP A 496 12.81 30.16 3.41
C ASP A 496 12.76 28.76 4.03
N VAL A 497 12.93 28.70 5.34
CA VAL A 497 12.96 27.45 6.08
C VAL A 497 11.55 27.07 6.50
N SER A 498 11.08 25.87 6.09
CA SER A 498 9.78 25.35 6.44
C SER A 498 9.87 23.92 7.02
N GLY A 499 8.94 23.55 7.89
CA GLY A 499 8.89 22.22 8.49
C GLY A 499 9.60 22.12 9.86
N LYS A 500 9.52 20.94 10.48
CA LYS A 500 10.12 20.67 11.79
C LYS A 500 11.64 20.48 11.67
N LYS A 501 12.40 21.00 12.65
CA LYS A 501 13.87 20.88 12.77
C LYS A 501 14.36 19.43 12.58
N ILE A 502 13.72 18.45 13.20
CA ILE A 502 14.05 17.03 13.06
C ILE A 502 14.01 16.57 11.60
N VAL A 503 13.01 17.00 10.82
CA VAL A 503 12.85 16.61 9.41
C VAL A 503 13.97 17.21 8.55
N ARG A 504 14.37 18.44 8.82
CA ARG A 504 15.47 19.14 8.12
C ARG A 504 16.82 18.51 8.42
N ALA A 505 17.05 18.12 9.67
CA ALA A 505 18.31 17.54 10.12
C ALA A 505 18.52 16.07 9.67
N MET A 506 17.44 15.36 9.28
CA MET A 506 17.53 13.94 8.92
C MET A 506 18.52 13.59 7.81
N PRO A 507 18.55 14.28 6.66
CA PRO A 507 19.49 13.97 5.59
C PRO A 507 20.95 14.15 6.05
N PHE A 508 21.23 15.20 6.83
CA PHE A 508 22.54 15.45 7.41
C PHE A 508 22.92 14.38 8.43
N ALA A 509 22.01 14.02 9.35
CA ALA A 509 22.23 12.96 10.32
C ALA A 509 22.52 11.61 9.65
N SER A 510 21.83 11.28 8.57
CA SER A 510 22.10 10.06 7.81
C SER A 510 23.55 10.00 7.32
N ARG A 511 24.08 11.10 6.80
CA ARG A 511 25.46 11.15 6.30
C ARG A 511 26.49 11.10 7.42
N VAL A 512 26.18 11.71 8.58
CA VAL A 512 27.01 11.54 9.80
C VAL A 512 27.04 10.07 10.22
N ASN A 513 25.87 9.43 10.31
CA ASN A 513 25.73 8.04 10.74
C ASN A 513 26.33 7.03 9.75
N GLU A 514 26.56 7.42 8.50
CA GLU A 514 27.28 6.65 7.46
C GLU A 514 28.79 6.90 7.43
N SER A 515 29.34 7.71 8.37
CA SER A 515 30.75 8.16 8.38
C SER A 515 31.15 8.91 7.09
N ARG A 516 30.20 9.61 6.46
CA ARG A 516 30.42 10.38 5.24
C ARG A 516 30.67 11.85 5.50
N ILE A 517 30.62 12.28 6.76
CA ILE A 517 30.89 13.64 7.16
C ILE A 517 32.09 13.66 8.13
N ALA A 518 33.04 14.54 7.88
CA ALA A 518 34.11 14.86 8.78
C ALA A 518 34.01 16.33 9.23
N ILE A 519 34.72 16.73 10.28
CA ILE A 519 34.82 18.09 10.74
C ILE A 519 36.30 18.46 10.92
N MET A 520 36.69 19.63 10.44
CA MET A 520 38.02 20.16 10.72
C MET A 520 38.18 20.43 12.22
N ASP A 521 39.38 20.24 12.72
CA ASP A 521 39.69 20.66 14.09
C ASP A 521 39.57 22.19 14.20
N CYS A 522 38.48 22.66 14.75
CA CYS A 522 38.15 24.07 14.95
C CYS A 522 37.60 24.29 16.37
N PRO A 523 37.65 25.55 16.90
CA PRO A 523 37.29 25.85 18.29
C PRO A 523 35.89 25.34 18.72
N LEU A 524 34.92 25.32 17.78
CA LEU A 524 33.55 24.94 18.05
C LEU A 524 33.20 23.51 17.61
N ALA A 525 34.17 22.72 17.12
CA ALA A 525 33.94 21.33 16.73
C ALA A 525 33.35 20.48 17.87
N ARG A 526 33.84 20.67 19.09
CA ARG A 526 33.30 19.97 20.29
C ARG A 526 31.89 20.43 20.61
N THR A 527 31.61 21.72 20.54
CA THR A 527 30.28 22.28 20.82
C THR A 527 29.24 21.74 19.85
N LEU A 528 29.57 21.70 18.54
CA LEU A 528 28.69 21.11 17.54
C LEU A 528 28.45 19.62 17.83
N LYS A 529 29.47 18.83 18.18
CA LYS A 529 29.31 17.43 18.55
C LYS A 529 28.42 17.26 19.77
N GLU A 530 28.46 18.16 20.74
CA GLU A 530 27.62 18.12 21.93
C GLU A 530 26.16 18.48 21.60
N GLU A 531 25.91 19.52 20.79
CA GLU A 531 24.56 19.81 20.30
C GLU A 531 23.97 18.62 19.53
N MET A 532 24.76 18.02 18.64
CA MET A 532 24.34 16.82 17.92
C MET A 532 23.99 15.66 18.84
N ARG A 533 24.76 15.45 19.93
CA ARG A 533 24.50 14.38 20.91
C ARG A 533 23.19 14.60 21.65
N LEU A 534 22.82 15.84 21.91
CA LEU A 534 21.61 16.22 22.64
C LEU A 534 20.39 16.46 21.73
N PHE A 535 20.61 16.53 20.41
CA PHE A 535 19.53 16.76 19.45
C PHE A 535 18.56 15.58 19.40
N PRO A 536 17.23 15.77 19.36
CA PRO A 536 16.51 17.04 19.23
C PRO A 536 16.04 17.68 20.55
N THR A 537 16.43 17.14 21.71
CA THR A 537 15.93 17.54 23.04
C THR A 537 16.83 18.53 23.77
N GLY A 538 17.99 18.88 23.18
CA GLY A 538 18.93 19.85 23.71
C GLY A 538 18.36 21.26 23.83
N SER A 539 18.90 22.06 24.75
CA SER A 539 18.53 23.46 24.94
C SER A 539 18.96 24.39 23.78
N HIS A 540 19.89 23.93 22.96
CA HIS A 540 20.42 24.64 21.79
C HIS A 540 20.55 23.66 20.62
N ASP A 541 20.20 24.11 19.43
CA ASP A 541 20.27 23.36 18.19
C ASP A 541 20.68 24.22 16.98
N ASP A 542 21.10 25.46 17.24
CA ASP A 542 21.46 26.45 16.23
C ASP A 542 22.60 25.97 15.30
N LEU A 543 23.61 25.29 15.86
CA LEU A 543 24.71 24.73 15.06
C LEU A 543 24.26 23.53 14.22
N VAL A 544 23.36 22.74 14.73
CA VAL A 544 22.78 21.61 13.98
C VAL A 544 21.89 22.10 12.84
N ASP A 545 21.10 23.16 13.06
CA ASP A 545 20.28 23.79 12.03
C ASP A 545 21.15 24.42 10.94
N ALA A 546 22.20 25.15 11.32
CA ALA A 546 23.15 25.73 10.37
C ALA A 546 23.92 24.66 9.55
N ALA A 547 24.38 23.59 10.18
CA ALA A 547 25.03 22.47 9.50
C ALA A 547 24.10 21.75 8.53
N SER A 548 22.86 21.56 8.94
CA SER A 548 21.82 20.95 8.10
C SER A 548 21.48 21.80 6.88
N GLY A 549 21.40 23.13 7.05
CA GLY A 549 21.21 24.09 5.97
C GLY A 549 22.36 24.11 4.96
N ALA A 550 23.61 24.14 5.42
CA ALA A 550 24.79 24.06 4.54
C ALA A 550 24.82 22.72 3.76
N PHE A 551 24.51 21.61 4.42
CA PHE A 551 24.42 20.32 3.79
C PHE A 551 23.33 20.29 2.71
N GLN A 552 22.16 20.85 2.98
CA GLN A 552 21.06 20.93 2.02
C GLN A 552 21.45 21.72 0.77
N MET A 553 22.05 22.89 0.91
CA MET A 553 22.51 23.73 -0.22
C MET A 553 23.48 22.98 -1.15
N LEU A 554 24.40 22.20 -0.59
CA LEU A 554 25.35 21.39 -1.37
C LEU A 554 24.69 20.26 -2.14
N ASN A 555 23.60 19.70 -1.63
CA ASN A 555 22.83 18.66 -2.31
C ASN A 555 21.90 19.20 -3.40
N GLU A 556 21.27 20.35 -3.19
CA GLU A 556 20.44 21.02 -4.20
C GLU A 556 21.26 21.39 -5.44
N GLN A 557 22.47 21.92 -5.25
CA GLN A 557 23.39 22.22 -6.34
C GLN A 557 23.77 20.96 -7.15
N ALA A 558 23.83 19.80 -6.52
CA ALA A 558 24.18 18.55 -7.19
C ALA A 558 23.02 17.94 -7.98
N GLY A 559 21.81 18.52 -7.96
CA GLY A 559 20.61 17.92 -8.55
C GLY A 559 20.17 16.63 -7.84
N LEU A 560 20.65 16.39 -6.62
CA LEU A 560 20.41 15.17 -5.84
C LEU A 560 19.15 15.24 -4.98
N LEU A 561 18.45 16.39 -4.93
CA LEU A 561 17.21 16.51 -4.17
C LEU A 561 16.00 16.26 -5.07
N VAL A 562 15.33 15.17 -4.80
CA VAL A 562 13.99 14.88 -5.30
C VAL A 562 13.01 15.82 -4.56
N ASP A 563 12.14 16.49 -5.33
CA ASP A 563 11.07 17.33 -4.79
C ASP A 563 10.16 16.52 -3.85
N TRP A 564 10.32 16.69 -2.56
CA TRP A 564 9.63 15.97 -1.49
C TRP A 564 8.11 16.18 -1.50
N ALA A 565 7.62 17.30 -2.04
CA ALA A 565 6.20 17.59 -2.15
C ALA A 565 5.49 16.65 -3.13
N ASN A 566 6.21 16.05 -4.08
CA ASN A 566 5.66 15.15 -5.11
C ASN A 566 5.95 13.66 -4.85
N VAL A 567 6.76 13.31 -3.85
CA VAL A 567 7.13 11.92 -3.52
C VAL A 567 6.30 11.36 -2.34
N LEU A 568 5.71 12.20 -1.57
CA LEU A 568 4.78 11.88 -0.47
C LEU A 568 3.35 12.17 -0.91
#